data_46991598d68180d0c855a1b2b1cffa37
#
_entry.id   46991598d68180d0c855a1b2b1cffa37
#
_cell.length_a   1.000
_cell.length_b   1.000
_cell.length_c   1.000
_cell.angle_alpha   90.00
_cell.angle_beta   90.00
_cell.angle_gamma   90.00
#
_symmetry.space_group_name_H-M   'P 1'
#
loop_
_entity.id
_entity.type
_entity.pdbx_description
1 polymer ?
#
loop_
_entity_poly.entity_id
_entity_poly.type
_entity_poly.pdbx_seq_one_letter_code
_entity_poly.pdbx_strand_id
1 'polypeptide(L)'
;MEVTELAPGLWCWTGYHEEWKQDVGCVYLETADAIVLIDPLIPSEDEARFLAALDRDVKRERKPVHLVITIFWHARSAGALAGRYGARLWAPGGGRAAVQRRTEAVTDVFRPGDVLPGGILAYASGRSTEHVLWIPSHRALVPGDSILGADEGGVRLCPESWLPASVRHPKMRKALQPLLELPIERILVSHGEPVLEGGRAAMARALQAPSAA
;
A
#
# COMPACT_ATOMS: atom_id res chain seq x y z
N MET A 1 19.18 3.45 -0.09
CA MET A 1 17.89 2.70 -0.02
C MET A 1 18.12 1.31 0.57
N GLU A 2 17.26 0.88 1.48
CA GLU A 2 17.25 -0.48 2.03
C GLU A 2 16.01 -1.22 1.53
N VAL A 3 16.20 -2.44 1.01
CA VAL A 3 15.11 -3.36 0.65
C VAL A 3 15.19 -4.51 1.64
N THR A 4 14.14 -4.71 2.41
CA THR A 4 14.09 -5.69 3.50
C THR A 4 13.12 -6.82 3.14
N GLU A 5 13.59 -8.06 3.19
CA GLU A 5 12.73 -9.24 3.13
C GLU A 5 12.06 -9.45 4.50
N LEU A 6 10.74 -9.37 4.53
CA LEU A 6 9.95 -9.55 5.75
C LEU A 6 9.53 -11.00 5.97
N ALA A 7 9.37 -11.72 4.88
CA ALA A 7 9.06 -13.15 4.81
C ALA A 7 9.31 -13.63 3.37
N PRO A 8 9.45 -14.95 3.13
CA PRO A 8 9.61 -15.46 1.77
C PRO A 8 8.48 -14.97 0.85
N GLY A 9 8.85 -14.22 -0.20
CA GLY A 9 7.90 -13.63 -1.14
C GLY A 9 7.31 -12.27 -0.74
N LEU A 10 7.71 -11.69 0.38
CA LEU A 10 7.25 -10.37 0.81
C LEU A 10 8.43 -9.47 1.19
N TRP A 11 8.60 -8.37 0.47
CA TRP A 11 9.60 -7.34 0.76
C TRP A 11 8.96 -5.97 0.92
N CYS A 12 9.63 -5.10 1.64
CA CYS A 12 9.33 -3.67 1.65
C CYS A 12 10.60 -2.86 1.36
N TRP A 13 10.40 -1.65 0.87
CA TRP A 13 11.46 -0.65 0.77
C TRP A 13 10.90 0.72 1.05
N THR A 14 11.81 1.61 1.43
CA THR A 14 11.51 3.02 1.64
C THR A 14 12.26 3.85 0.62
N GLY A 15 11.60 4.81 0.01
CA GLY A 15 12.18 5.78 -0.90
C GLY A 15 11.80 7.19 -0.51
N TYR A 16 12.72 8.15 -0.72
CA TYR A 16 12.44 9.57 -0.49
C TYR A 16 11.56 10.14 -1.60
N HIS A 17 10.43 10.73 -1.22
CA HIS A 17 9.50 11.38 -2.15
C HIS A 17 9.81 12.88 -2.23
N GLU A 18 10.37 13.33 -3.34
CA GLU A 18 10.89 14.69 -3.52
C GLU A 18 9.82 15.79 -3.35
N GLU A 19 8.62 15.56 -3.86
CA GLU A 19 7.52 16.53 -3.73
C GLU A 19 7.02 16.65 -2.30
N TRP A 20 6.93 15.54 -1.58
CA TRP A 20 6.40 15.50 -0.21
C TRP A 20 7.50 15.66 0.85
N LYS A 21 8.77 15.63 0.44
CA LYS A 21 9.95 15.77 1.29
C LYS A 21 9.93 14.82 2.49
N GLN A 22 9.57 13.57 2.24
CA GLN A 22 9.51 12.53 3.25
C GLN A 22 9.73 11.14 2.65
N ASP A 23 10.14 10.23 3.50
CA ASP A 23 10.24 8.83 3.13
C ASP A 23 8.86 8.19 3.02
N VAL A 24 8.71 7.31 2.02
CA VAL A 24 7.47 6.57 1.79
C VAL A 24 7.72 5.09 1.62
N GLY A 25 6.90 4.29 2.29
CA GLY A 25 6.94 2.84 2.21
C GLY A 25 6.28 2.32 0.93
N CYS A 26 6.84 1.23 0.41
CA CYS A 26 6.39 0.49 -0.75
C CYS A 26 6.49 -1.02 -0.45
N VAL A 27 5.67 -1.83 -1.14
CA VAL A 27 5.65 -3.28 -0.92
C VAL A 27 5.84 -4.03 -2.24
N TYR A 28 6.66 -5.08 -2.20
CA TYR A 28 6.79 -6.08 -3.26
C TYR A 28 6.26 -7.42 -2.71
N LEU A 29 5.35 -8.02 -3.44
CA LEU A 29 4.81 -9.34 -3.14
C LEU A 29 5.04 -10.25 -4.35
N GLU A 30 5.71 -11.37 -4.12
CA GLU A 30 5.85 -12.45 -5.07
C GLU A 30 4.97 -13.62 -4.63
N THR A 31 4.14 -14.09 -5.55
CA THR A 31 3.29 -15.27 -5.34
C THR A 31 3.59 -16.33 -6.41
N ALA A 32 2.90 -17.45 -6.35
CA ALA A 32 3.07 -18.51 -7.37
C ALA A 32 2.72 -18.03 -8.79
N ASP A 33 1.81 -17.07 -8.92
CA ASP A 33 1.19 -16.67 -10.18
C ASP A 33 1.43 -15.19 -10.57
N ALA A 34 2.00 -14.37 -9.69
CA ALA A 34 2.17 -12.94 -9.95
C ALA A 34 3.34 -12.31 -9.17
N ILE A 35 3.83 -11.19 -9.71
CA ILE A 35 4.59 -10.18 -8.97
C ILE A 35 3.68 -8.97 -8.78
N VAL A 36 3.51 -8.52 -7.56
CA VAL A 36 2.66 -7.36 -7.24
C VAL A 36 3.48 -6.29 -6.53
N LEU A 37 3.49 -5.09 -7.09
CA LEU A 37 4.08 -3.90 -6.45
C LEU A 37 2.94 -3.03 -5.93
N ILE A 38 2.95 -2.71 -4.64
CA ILE A 38 1.93 -1.85 -4.02
C ILE A 38 2.56 -0.49 -3.73
N ASP A 39 1.92 0.57 -4.24
CA ASP A 39 2.32 1.97 -4.09
C ASP A 39 3.80 2.24 -4.45
N PRO A 40 4.30 1.73 -5.58
CA PRO A 40 5.73 1.71 -5.85
C PRO A 40 6.31 3.10 -6.13
N LEU A 41 7.43 3.40 -5.47
CA LEU A 41 8.32 4.52 -5.77
C LEU A 41 9.68 3.98 -6.21
N ILE A 42 10.18 4.41 -7.35
CA ILE A 42 11.57 4.19 -7.76
C ILE A 42 12.44 5.18 -6.96
N PRO A 43 13.39 4.71 -6.15
CA PRO A 43 14.25 5.59 -5.36
C PRO A 43 15.19 6.40 -6.25
N SER A 44 15.15 7.73 -6.18
CA SER A 44 15.97 8.62 -7.03
C SER A 44 17.47 8.40 -6.82
N GLU A 45 17.91 8.15 -5.60
CA GLU A 45 19.32 7.98 -5.27
C GLU A 45 19.94 6.67 -5.80
N ASP A 46 19.12 5.62 -5.98
CA ASP A 46 19.54 4.27 -6.33
C ASP A 46 18.79 3.72 -7.56
N GLU A 47 18.21 4.59 -8.40
CA GLU A 47 17.32 4.20 -9.50
C GLU A 47 17.88 3.06 -10.37
N ALA A 48 19.09 3.21 -10.87
CA ALA A 48 19.70 2.23 -11.77
C ALA A 48 19.86 0.87 -11.09
N ARG A 49 20.29 0.85 -9.84
CA ARG A 49 20.48 -0.37 -9.05
C ARG A 49 19.15 -1.03 -8.73
N PHE A 50 18.15 -0.24 -8.34
CA PHE A 50 16.80 -0.72 -8.04
C PHE A 50 16.16 -1.35 -9.28
N LEU A 51 16.16 -0.65 -10.42
CA LEU A 51 15.60 -1.16 -11.66
C LEU A 51 16.35 -2.41 -12.16
N ALA A 52 17.68 -2.44 -12.05
CA ALA A 52 18.44 -3.64 -12.42
C ALA A 52 18.11 -4.85 -11.53
N ALA A 53 17.82 -4.65 -10.25
CA ALA A 53 17.38 -5.72 -9.36
C ALA A 53 15.97 -6.22 -9.75
N LEU A 54 15.03 -5.29 -9.92
CA LEU A 54 13.67 -5.63 -10.30
C LEU A 54 13.58 -6.30 -11.68
N ASP A 55 14.40 -5.85 -12.67
CA ASP A 55 14.51 -6.49 -13.98
C ASP A 55 14.97 -7.95 -13.88
N ARG A 56 15.95 -8.23 -13.00
CA ARG A 56 16.42 -9.61 -12.77
C ARG A 56 15.32 -10.47 -12.18
N ASP A 57 14.57 -9.96 -11.22
CA ASP A 57 13.48 -10.69 -10.57
C ASP A 57 12.34 -10.97 -11.54
N VAL A 58 11.87 -9.96 -12.27
CA VAL A 58 10.82 -10.13 -13.29
C VAL A 58 11.25 -11.13 -14.36
N LYS A 59 12.52 -11.07 -14.82
CA LYS A 59 13.07 -11.99 -15.80
C LYS A 59 13.19 -13.43 -15.27
N ARG A 60 13.59 -13.58 -13.99
CA ARG A 60 13.72 -14.89 -13.34
C ARG A 60 12.38 -15.55 -13.17
N GLU A 61 11.41 -14.83 -12.65
CA GLU A 61 10.10 -15.36 -12.28
C GLU A 61 9.18 -15.59 -13.47
N ARG A 62 9.28 -14.79 -14.52
CA ARG A 62 8.45 -14.86 -15.74
C ARG A 62 6.95 -14.84 -15.47
N LYS A 63 6.56 -14.20 -14.37
CA LYS A 63 5.18 -14.01 -13.93
C LYS A 63 4.65 -12.66 -14.41
N PRO A 64 3.34 -12.49 -14.58
CA PRO A 64 2.75 -11.18 -14.85
C PRO A 64 3.05 -10.23 -13.70
N VAL A 65 3.36 -8.97 -14.05
CA VAL A 65 3.59 -7.89 -13.09
C VAL A 65 2.30 -7.08 -12.95
N HIS A 66 1.93 -6.82 -11.72
CA HIS A 66 0.79 -5.98 -11.36
C HIS A 66 1.22 -4.85 -10.45
N LEU A 67 0.66 -3.67 -10.69
CA LEU A 67 0.85 -2.49 -9.85
C LEU A 67 -0.48 -2.19 -9.18
N VAL A 68 -0.51 -2.07 -7.88
CA VAL A 68 -1.73 -1.81 -7.11
C VAL A 68 -1.56 -0.51 -6.34
N ILE A 69 -2.46 0.44 -6.55
CA ILE A 69 -2.43 1.75 -5.89
C ILE A 69 -3.49 1.78 -4.80
N THR A 70 -3.09 2.03 -3.56
CA THR A 70 -4.01 2.10 -2.42
C THR A 70 -4.83 3.38 -2.41
N ILE A 71 -4.20 4.52 -2.74
CA ILE A 71 -4.81 5.84 -2.83
C ILE A 71 -4.22 6.64 -4.00
N PHE A 72 -4.98 7.49 -4.65
CA PHE A 72 -4.62 8.08 -5.96
C PHE A 72 -3.30 8.88 -5.97
N TRP A 73 -2.87 9.49 -4.88
CA TRP A 73 -1.58 10.19 -4.84
C TRP A 73 -0.38 9.24 -4.65
N HIS A 74 -0.61 7.98 -4.31
CA HIS A 74 0.44 6.94 -4.34
C HIS A 74 0.71 6.38 -5.76
N ALA A 75 0.19 7.05 -6.80
CA ALA A 75 0.52 6.72 -8.18
C ALA A 75 2.04 6.77 -8.48
N ARG A 76 2.76 7.67 -7.83
CA ARG A 76 4.24 7.73 -7.77
C ARG A 76 4.92 7.28 -9.07
N SER A 77 5.71 6.20 -9.04
CA SER A 77 6.41 5.65 -10.22
C SER A 77 5.60 4.59 -10.99
N ALA A 78 4.32 4.40 -10.65
CA ALA A 78 3.53 3.30 -11.23
C ALA A 78 3.37 3.41 -12.75
N GLY A 79 3.26 4.61 -13.31
CA GLY A 79 3.18 4.81 -14.77
C GLY A 79 4.45 4.34 -15.49
N ALA A 80 5.62 4.72 -14.99
CA ALA A 80 6.91 4.30 -15.54
C ALA A 80 7.11 2.79 -15.46
N LEU A 81 6.77 2.18 -14.32
CA LEU A 81 6.86 0.73 -14.12
C LEU A 81 5.85 -0.04 -14.97
N ALA A 82 4.63 0.50 -15.17
CA ALA A 82 3.65 -0.08 -16.07
C ALA A 82 4.18 -0.15 -17.50
N GLY A 83 4.77 0.93 -18.00
CA GLY A 83 5.39 0.96 -19.33
C GLY A 83 6.58 0.00 -19.45
N ARG A 84 7.45 -0.06 -18.41
CA ARG A 84 8.66 -0.89 -18.42
C ARG A 84 8.37 -2.38 -18.50
N TYR A 85 7.37 -2.86 -17.75
CA TYR A 85 7.09 -4.29 -17.62
C TYR A 85 5.83 -4.73 -18.37
N GLY A 86 5.14 -3.84 -19.08
CA GLY A 86 3.82 -4.15 -19.64
C GLY A 86 2.82 -4.54 -18.54
N ALA A 87 2.99 -3.93 -17.35
CA ALA A 87 2.26 -4.33 -16.15
C ALA A 87 0.81 -3.81 -16.17
N ARG A 88 -0.11 -4.58 -15.60
CA ARG A 88 -1.48 -4.11 -15.32
C ARG A 88 -1.47 -3.20 -14.09
N LEU A 89 -2.12 -2.04 -14.20
CA LEU A 89 -2.23 -1.07 -13.11
C LEU A 89 -3.65 -1.02 -12.57
N TRP A 90 -3.78 -1.34 -11.29
CA TRP A 90 -5.02 -1.42 -10.54
C TRP A 90 -5.21 -0.17 -9.68
N ALA A 91 -6.34 0.51 -9.83
CA ALA A 91 -6.67 1.71 -9.08
C ALA A 91 -7.97 1.55 -8.27
N PRO A 92 -8.09 2.20 -7.09
CA PRO A 92 -9.36 2.28 -6.36
C PRO A 92 -10.44 2.89 -7.26
N GLY A 93 -11.64 2.31 -7.29
CA GLY A 93 -12.71 2.75 -8.19
C GLY A 93 -13.00 4.25 -8.09
N GLY A 94 -13.11 4.80 -6.87
CA GLY A 94 -13.30 6.24 -6.65
C GLY A 94 -12.08 7.10 -6.96
N GLY A 95 -10.87 6.51 -7.01
CA GLY A 95 -9.61 7.19 -7.35
C GLY A 95 -9.18 7.06 -8.80
N ARG A 96 -9.85 6.21 -9.60
CA ARG A 96 -9.45 5.84 -10.96
C ARG A 96 -9.06 7.03 -11.84
N ALA A 97 -9.92 8.03 -11.93
CA ALA A 97 -9.67 9.19 -12.80
C ALA A 97 -8.44 9.99 -12.38
N ALA A 98 -8.16 10.07 -11.07
CA ALA A 98 -6.98 10.76 -10.56
C ALA A 98 -5.70 9.96 -10.77
N VAL A 99 -5.71 8.62 -10.60
CA VAL A 99 -4.59 7.75 -10.95
C VAL A 99 -4.34 7.80 -12.45
N GLN A 100 -5.38 7.72 -13.30
CA GLN A 100 -5.26 7.80 -14.75
C GLN A 100 -4.57 9.09 -15.21
N ARG A 101 -4.93 10.25 -14.63
CA ARG A 101 -4.26 11.53 -14.98
C ARG A 101 -2.78 11.57 -14.61
N ARG A 102 -2.35 10.79 -13.63
CA ARG A 102 -0.95 10.75 -13.17
C ARG A 102 -0.10 9.73 -13.89
N THR A 103 -0.70 8.65 -14.35
CA THR A 103 0.05 7.48 -14.86
C THR A 103 -0.20 7.18 -16.33
N GLU A 104 -1.37 7.61 -16.84
CA GLU A 104 -1.89 7.27 -18.18
C GLU A 104 -2.00 5.75 -18.44
N ALA A 105 -1.90 4.93 -17.38
CA ALA A 105 -1.68 3.49 -17.47
C ALA A 105 -2.72 2.62 -16.74
N VAL A 106 -3.81 3.19 -16.20
CA VAL A 106 -4.82 2.40 -15.48
C VAL A 106 -5.50 1.41 -16.41
N THR A 107 -5.32 0.13 -16.14
CA THR A 107 -5.96 -0.98 -16.87
C THR A 107 -7.16 -1.53 -16.12
N ASP A 108 -7.13 -1.53 -14.79
CA ASP A 108 -8.12 -2.17 -13.93
C ASP A 108 -8.56 -1.27 -12.78
N VAL A 109 -9.74 -1.55 -12.27
CA VAL A 109 -10.26 -0.90 -11.06
C VAL A 109 -10.72 -1.94 -10.06
N PHE A 110 -10.61 -1.62 -8.77
CA PHE A 110 -11.08 -2.49 -7.70
C PHE A 110 -11.88 -1.73 -6.65
N ARG A 111 -12.65 -2.47 -5.87
CA ARG A 111 -13.54 -1.99 -4.81
C ARG A 111 -13.38 -2.86 -3.56
N PRO A 112 -13.86 -2.42 -2.40
CA PRO A 112 -13.93 -3.27 -1.23
C PRO A 112 -14.69 -4.58 -1.52
N GLY A 113 -14.09 -5.70 -1.14
CA GLY A 113 -14.59 -7.05 -1.39
C GLY A 113 -13.96 -7.74 -2.60
N ASP A 114 -13.26 -7.01 -3.47
CA ASP A 114 -12.59 -7.62 -4.62
C ASP A 114 -11.32 -8.38 -4.20
N VAL A 115 -11.01 -9.41 -4.96
CA VAL A 115 -9.76 -10.17 -4.90
C VAL A 115 -8.87 -9.71 -6.04
N LEU A 116 -7.67 -9.24 -5.70
CA LEU A 116 -6.66 -8.78 -6.64
C LEU A 116 -5.61 -9.88 -6.90
N PRO A 117 -4.73 -9.68 -7.91
CA PRO A 117 -3.60 -10.58 -8.15
C PRO A 117 -2.81 -10.89 -6.87
N GLY A 118 -2.28 -12.10 -6.79
CA GLY A 118 -1.57 -12.57 -5.59
C GLY A 118 -2.49 -12.89 -4.41
N GLY A 119 -3.81 -12.98 -4.61
CA GLY A 119 -4.79 -13.28 -3.56
C GLY A 119 -5.01 -12.13 -2.56
N ILE A 120 -4.64 -10.90 -2.92
CA ILE A 120 -4.84 -9.72 -2.08
C ILE A 120 -6.33 -9.38 -2.02
N LEU A 121 -6.83 -9.09 -0.82
CA LEU A 121 -8.23 -8.69 -0.60
C LEU A 121 -8.32 -7.19 -0.32
N ALA A 122 -9.25 -6.51 -0.97
CA ALA A 122 -9.49 -5.09 -0.79
C ALA A 122 -10.58 -4.83 0.28
N TYR A 123 -10.31 -3.88 1.18
CA TYR A 123 -11.23 -3.43 2.22
C TYR A 123 -11.48 -1.94 2.17
N ALA A 124 -12.61 -1.50 2.71
CA ALA A 124 -12.92 -0.08 2.81
C ALA A 124 -12.04 0.61 3.86
N SER A 125 -11.55 1.82 3.55
CA SER A 125 -10.84 2.70 4.51
C SER A 125 -11.76 3.77 5.12
N GLY A 126 -12.97 3.94 4.56
CA GLY A 126 -13.87 5.07 4.85
C GLY A 126 -13.79 6.19 3.80
N ARG A 127 -12.76 6.20 2.95
CA ARG A 127 -12.65 7.06 1.77
C ARG A 127 -12.99 6.24 0.52
N SER A 128 -13.72 6.82 -0.44
CA SER A 128 -14.02 6.15 -1.70
C SER A 128 -12.81 6.05 -2.65
N THR A 129 -11.81 6.90 -2.44
CA THR A 129 -10.61 7.01 -3.27
C THR A 129 -9.44 6.20 -2.74
N GLU A 130 -9.63 5.48 -1.63
CA GLU A 130 -8.61 4.69 -0.93
C GLU A 130 -9.19 3.36 -0.48
N HIS A 131 -8.39 2.30 -0.58
CA HIS A 131 -8.73 0.99 -0.03
C HIS A 131 -7.54 0.40 0.73
N VAL A 132 -7.87 -0.32 1.80
CA VAL A 132 -6.91 -1.09 2.58
C VAL A 132 -6.73 -2.44 1.91
N LEU A 133 -5.50 -2.89 1.77
CA LEU A 133 -5.17 -4.17 1.18
C LEU A 133 -4.76 -5.17 2.26
N TRP A 134 -5.35 -6.36 2.22
CA TRP A 134 -5.00 -7.48 3.06
C TRP A 134 -4.28 -8.55 2.24
N ILE A 135 -3.12 -8.99 2.68
CA ILE A 135 -2.30 -10.05 2.08
C ILE A 135 -2.41 -11.29 2.99
N PRO A 136 -3.35 -12.22 2.74
CA PRO A 136 -3.63 -13.35 3.63
C PRO A 136 -2.43 -14.26 3.84
N SER A 137 -1.68 -14.55 2.76
CA SER A 137 -0.51 -15.43 2.77
C SER A 137 0.58 -14.98 3.76
N HIS A 138 0.66 -13.69 4.03
CA HIS A 138 1.68 -13.09 4.89
C HIS A 138 1.10 -12.43 6.14
N ARG A 139 -0.22 -12.54 6.35
CA ARG A 139 -0.93 -11.89 7.47
C ARG A 139 -0.56 -10.41 7.57
N ALA A 140 -0.43 -9.75 6.41
CA ALA A 140 0.03 -8.37 6.28
C ALA A 140 -1.08 -7.46 5.77
N LEU A 141 -1.19 -6.27 6.39
CA LEU A 141 -2.11 -5.21 6.01
C LEU A 141 -1.31 -4.07 5.37
N VAL A 142 -1.77 -3.54 4.24
CA VAL A 142 -1.25 -2.33 3.59
C VAL A 142 -2.36 -1.29 3.57
N PRO A 143 -2.34 -0.34 4.51
CA PRO A 143 -3.50 0.52 4.78
C PRO A 143 -3.58 1.81 3.94
N GLY A 144 -2.65 2.04 3.02
CA GLY A 144 -2.53 3.35 2.36
C GLY A 144 -2.20 4.45 3.38
N ASP A 145 -2.96 5.55 3.34
CA ASP A 145 -2.80 6.67 4.27
C ASP A 145 -3.85 6.68 5.39
N SER A 146 -4.76 5.71 5.43
CA SER A 146 -5.75 5.65 6.52
C SER A 146 -5.12 5.31 7.88
N ILE A 147 -4.02 4.56 7.87
CA ILE A 147 -3.24 4.18 9.04
C ILE A 147 -1.77 4.51 8.77
N LEU A 148 -1.16 5.24 9.67
CA LEU A 148 0.24 5.64 9.63
C LEU A 148 1.02 4.98 10.77
N GLY A 149 2.32 4.84 10.62
CA GLY A 149 3.21 4.47 11.71
C GLY A 149 3.15 5.49 12.84
N ALA A 150 3.34 5.02 14.05
CA ALA A 150 3.47 5.82 15.25
C ALA A 150 4.70 5.37 16.02
N ASP A 151 5.10 6.16 17.01
CA ASP A 151 6.22 5.84 17.87
C ASP A 151 6.03 4.49 18.59
N GLU A 152 7.12 3.91 19.07
CA GLU A 152 7.13 2.66 19.86
C GLU A 152 6.52 1.45 19.14
N GLY A 153 6.65 1.38 17.80
CA GLY A 153 6.15 0.24 17.02
C GLY A 153 4.62 0.17 16.96
N GLY A 154 3.94 1.30 17.12
CA GLY A 154 2.49 1.43 17.01
C GLY A 154 2.01 1.94 15.65
N VAL A 155 0.70 2.10 15.54
CA VAL A 155 0.05 2.79 14.43
C VAL A 155 -1.00 3.77 14.93
N ARG A 156 -1.36 4.74 14.09
CA ARG A 156 -2.40 5.74 14.36
C ARG A 156 -3.24 6.00 13.13
N LEU A 157 -4.42 6.54 13.31
CA LEU A 157 -5.19 7.09 12.18
C LEU A 157 -4.47 8.31 11.59
N CYS A 158 -4.64 8.53 10.28
CA CYS A 158 -4.15 9.75 9.67
C CYS A 158 -4.79 10.99 10.32
N PRO A 159 -4.13 12.17 10.26
CA PRO A 159 -4.73 13.41 10.73
C PRO A 159 -6.06 13.71 10.04
N GLU A 160 -7.04 14.29 10.76
CA GLU A 160 -8.31 14.69 10.13
C GLU A 160 -8.14 15.75 9.05
N SER A 161 -7.08 16.54 9.11
CA SER A 161 -6.71 17.50 8.05
C SER A 161 -6.40 16.85 6.69
N TRP A 162 -6.06 15.56 6.67
CA TRP A 162 -5.85 14.80 5.44
C TRP A 162 -7.14 14.20 4.86
N LEU A 163 -8.24 14.34 5.59
CA LEU A 163 -9.51 13.76 5.20
C LEU A 163 -10.35 14.75 4.38
N PRO A 164 -11.06 14.28 3.35
CA PRO A 164 -12.05 15.12 2.70
C PRO A 164 -13.15 15.52 3.70
N ALA A 165 -13.80 16.66 3.47
CA ALA A 165 -14.79 17.21 4.38
C ALA A 165 -15.94 16.24 4.75
N SER A 166 -16.23 15.26 3.87
CA SER A 166 -17.27 14.23 4.08
C SER A 166 -16.83 13.03 4.92
N VAL A 167 -15.56 12.99 5.34
CA VAL A 167 -14.98 11.89 6.13
C VAL A 167 -14.42 12.43 7.43
N ARG A 168 -14.68 11.71 8.52
CA ARG A 168 -14.16 11.99 9.85
C ARG A 168 -13.72 10.68 10.50
N HIS A 169 -12.91 10.72 11.53
CA HIS A 169 -12.42 9.57 12.27
C HIS A 169 -13.52 8.55 12.65
N PRO A 170 -14.71 8.94 13.13
CA PRO A 170 -15.76 7.96 13.43
C PRO A 170 -16.17 7.11 12.21
N LYS A 171 -16.26 7.72 11.02
CA LYS A 171 -16.57 6.99 9.77
C LYS A 171 -15.43 6.05 9.39
N MET A 172 -14.18 6.51 9.50
CA MET A 172 -13.01 5.65 9.24
C MET A 172 -12.94 4.48 10.22
N ARG A 173 -13.07 4.73 11.51
CA ARG A 173 -13.09 3.66 12.55
C ARG A 173 -14.14 2.60 12.23
N LYS A 174 -15.36 3.03 11.87
CA LYS A 174 -16.43 2.11 11.48
C LYS A 174 -16.05 1.27 10.25
N ALA A 175 -15.42 1.87 9.25
CA ALA A 175 -14.98 1.17 8.04
C ALA A 175 -13.83 0.19 8.31
N LEU A 176 -12.91 0.55 9.22
CA LEU A 176 -11.74 -0.25 9.56
C LEU A 176 -12.01 -1.33 10.62
N GLN A 177 -13.11 -1.21 11.39
CA GLN A 177 -13.47 -2.16 12.45
C GLN A 177 -13.48 -3.64 12.00
N PRO A 178 -14.01 -3.99 10.80
CA PRO A 178 -14.01 -5.38 10.34
C PRO A 178 -12.62 -5.99 10.17
N LEU A 179 -11.59 -5.16 9.99
CA LEU A 179 -10.21 -5.65 9.86
C LEU A 179 -9.70 -6.31 11.16
N LEU A 180 -10.28 -5.97 12.32
CA LEU A 180 -9.90 -6.59 13.59
C LEU A 180 -10.28 -8.08 13.68
N GLU A 181 -11.12 -8.58 12.78
CA GLU A 181 -11.42 -10.02 12.68
C GLU A 181 -10.33 -10.79 11.93
N LEU A 182 -9.43 -10.07 11.22
CA LEU A 182 -8.33 -10.67 10.48
C LEU A 182 -7.16 -11.00 11.43
N PRO A 183 -6.40 -12.06 11.16
CA PRO A 183 -5.22 -12.41 11.94
C PRO A 183 -4.01 -11.53 11.55
N ILE A 184 -4.14 -10.21 11.71
CA ILE A 184 -3.12 -9.25 11.30
C ILE A 184 -1.87 -9.40 12.17
N GLU A 185 -0.77 -9.72 11.55
CA GLU A 185 0.55 -9.79 12.15
C GLU A 185 1.39 -8.56 11.81
N ARG A 186 1.36 -8.15 10.53
CA ARG A 186 2.12 -7.03 10.00
C ARG A 186 1.20 -5.91 9.53
N ILE A 187 1.66 -4.66 9.70
CA ILE A 187 1.03 -3.48 9.08
C ILE A 187 2.14 -2.71 8.37
N LEU A 188 2.07 -2.72 7.04
CA LEU A 188 3.06 -2.11 6.16
C LEU A 188 2.56 -0.73 5.73
N VAL A 189 2.94 0.27 6.49
CA VAL A 189 2.47 1.66 6.32
C VAL A 189 3.24 2.39 5.21
N SER A 190 2.60 3.37 4.60
CA SER A 190 3.25 4.29 3.66
C SER A 190 4.10 5.35 4.34
N HIS A 191 3.81 5.71 5.59
CA HIS A 191 4.49 6.75 6.36
C HIS A 191 4.77 6.27 7.77
N GLY A 192 6.00 6.48 8.23
CA GLY A 192 6.51 5.99 9.52
C GLY A 192 6.97 4.54 9.48
N GLU A 193 7.28 3.97 10.63
CA GLU A 193 7.80 2.61 10.75
C GLU A 193 6.68 1.57 10.62
N PRO A 194 6.91 0.46 9.90
CA PRO A 194 5.96 -0.63 9.81
C PRO A 194 5.87 -1.39 11.14
N VAL A 195 4.73 -1.98 11.41
CA VAL A 195 4.55 -2.96 12.50
C VAL A 195 4.79 -4.35 11.93
N LEU A 196 5.79 -5.05 12.43
CA LEU A 196 6.18 -6.37 11.90
C LEU A 196 5.61 -7.53 12.72
N GLU A 197 5.18 -7.28 13.97
CA GLU A 197 4.57 -8.26 14.86
C GLU A 197 3.43 -7.62 15.66
N GLY A 198 2.41 -8.42 16.01
CA GLY A 198 1.29 -7.94 16.83
C GLY A 198 0.40 -6.88 16.16
N GLY A 199 0.35 -6.83 14.84
CA GLY A 199 -0.35 -5.81 14.06
C GLY A 199 -1.83 -5.67 14.45
N ARG A 200 -2.53 -6.78 14.77
CA ARG A 200 -3.93 -6.71 15.22
C ARG A 200 -4.09 -5.91 16.52
N ALA A 201 -3.20 -6.10 17.47
CA ALA A 201 -3.24 -5.35 18.73
C ALA A 201 -2.89 -3.86 18.52
N ALA A 202 -1.91 -3.56 17.66
CA ALA A 202 -1.56 -2.19 17.28
C ALA A 202 -2.76 -1.49 16.59
N MET A 203 -3.42 -2.17 15.66
CA MET A 203 -4.62 -1.69 14.98
C MET A 203 -5.77 -1.42 15.98
N ALA A 204 -6.02 -2.35 16.91
CA ALA A 204 -7.08 -2.19 17.92
C ALA A 204 -6.84 -0.95 18.79
N ARG A 205 -5.60 -0.71 19.24
CA ARG A 205 -5.24 0.51 19.99
C ARG A 205 -5.48 1.78 19.17
N ALA A 206 -5.06 1.79 17.90
CA ALA A 206 -5.26 2.94 17.00
C ALA A 206 -6.74 3.27 16.80
N LEU A 207 -7.59 2.27 16.70
CA LEU A 207 -9.04 2.48 16.54
C LEU A 207 -9.75 2.92 17.83
N GLN A 208 -9.17 2.69 18.99
CA GLN A 208 -9.71 3.11 20.29
C GLN A 208 -9.16 4.47 20.75
N ALA A 209 -7.99 4.88 20.26
CA ALA A 209 -7.37 6.15 20.67
C ALA A 209 -8.30 7.33 20.39
N PRO A 210 -8.40 8.32 21.29
CA PRO A 210 -9.15 9.55 21.01
C PRO A 210 -8.60 10.22 19.76
N SER A 211 -9.47 10.91 19.00
CA SER A 211 -9.01 11.71 17.88
C SER A 211 -8.08 12.80 18.42
N ALA A 212 -6.85 12.87 17.92
CA ALA A 212 -5.98 14.00 18.21
C ALA A 212 -6.66 15.29 17.73
N ALA A 213 -6.73 16.27 18.60
CA ALA A 213 -7.35 17.57 18.33
C ALA A 213 -6.57 18.32 17.24
#